data_f3096fbe18e39f553ea0722dd6a43d44
#
_entry.id   f3096fbe18e39f553ea0722dd6a43d44
#
_cell.length_a   1.000
_cell.length_b   1.000
_cell.length_c   1.000
_cell.angle_alpha   90.00
_cell.angle_beta   90.00
_cell.angle_gamma   90.00
#
_symmetry.space_group_name_H-M   'P 1'
#
loop_
_entity.id
_entity.type
_entity.pdbx_description
1 polymer ?
#
loop_
_entity_poly.entity_id
_entity_poly.type
_entity_poly.pdbx_seq_one_letter_code
_entity_poly.pdbx_strand_id
1 'polypeptide(L)'
;MGFTALDIMVLIAVAGTAAMGMARGFVTEVLSLLAWLLVIFAVRMLHSPVSQALAGPVGTASGAAVLALALIGGVTYFGGRMVANAIGKRTRTGILGPLDRALGLGFGALKGLILSSLAFLLVVLVIDTMGGGPAYRPDWITASRTSAAQRHQRFDRRSGRPPPERAADVGRGQRSGAG
;
A
#
# COMPACT_ATOMS: atom_id res chain seq x y z
N MET A 1 0.07 25.23 8.74
CA MET A 1 0.25 23.91 8.10
C MET A 1 -1.07 23.59 7.42
N GLY A 2 -1.16 23.70 6.08
CA GLY A 2 -2.38 23.37 5.35
C GLY A 2 -2.40 21.87 5.07
N PHE A 3 -3.41 21.18 5.56
CA PHE A 3 -3.67 19.79 5.14
C PHE A 3 -4.05 19.80 3.68
N THR A 4 -3.40 18.97 2.88
CA THR A 4 -3.78 18.77 1.48
C THR A 4 -4.98 17.82 1.40
N ALA A 5 -5.76 17.91 0.33
CA ALA A 5 -6.86 16.96 0.09
C ALA A 5 -6.40 15.50 0.17
N LEU A 6 -5.16 15.21 -0.24
CA LEU A 6 -4.53 13.90 -0.10
C LEU A 6 -4.33 13.48 1.35
N ASP A 7 -3.85 14.38 2.22
CA ASP A 7 -3.63 14.06 3.63
C ASP A 7 -4.95 13.67 4.29
N ILE A 8 -6.05 14.37 3.93
CA ILE A 8 -7.39 14.07 4.43
C ILE A 8 -7.87 12.71 3.92
N MET A 9 -7.66 12.39 2.63
CA MET A 9 -8.03 11.08 2.06
C MET A 9 -7.26 9.94 2.72
N VAL A 10 -5.95 10.09 2.91
CA VAL A 10 -5.10 9.10 3.59
C VAL A 10 -5.55 8.94 5.04
N LEU A 11 -5.81 10.04 5.75
CA LEU A 11 -6.28 10.01 7.14
C LEU A 11 -7.62 9.26 7.27
N ILE A 12 -8.58 9.55 6.37
CA ILE A 12 -9.88 8.86 6.34
C ILE A 12 -9.69 7.35 6.03
N ALA A 13 -8.84 7.01 5.08
CA ALA A 13 -8.56 5.61 4.71
C ALA A 13 -7.91 4.86 5.90
N VAL A 14 -6.91 5.46 6.55
CA VAL A 14 -6.24 4.87 7.71
C VAL A 14 -7.19 4.76 8.90
N ALA A 15 -7.97 5.81 9.20
CA ALA A 15 -8.96 5.78 10.28
C ALA A 15 -10.05 4.72 10.02
N GLY A 16 -10.55 4.61 8.79
CA GLY A 16 -11.53 3.60 8.39
C GLY A 16 -11.01 2.18 8.54
N THR A 17 -9.79 1.91 8.07
CA THR A 17 -9.15 0.59 8.22
C THR A 17 -8.80 0.27 9.67
N ALA A 18 -8.40 1.25 10.47
CA ALA A 18 -8.17 1.10 11.91
C ALA A 18 -9.47 0.75 12.66
N ALA A 19 -10.56 1.47 12.37
CA ALA A 19 -11.88 1.17 12.94
C ALA A 19 -12.39 -0.22 12.55
N MET A 20 -12.21 -0.63 11.29
CA MET A 20 -12.52 -1.99 10.85
C MET A 20 -11.66 -3.04 11.54
N GLY A 21 -10.36 -2.78 11.73
CA GLY A 21 -9.44 -3.65 12.45
C GLY A 21 -9.87 -3.81 13.92
N MET A 22 -10.25 -2.72 14.58
CA MET A 22 -10.80 -2.76 15.95
C MET A 22 -12.10 -3.56 16.03
N ALA A 23 -13.01 -3.39 15.05
CA ALA A 23 -14.28 -4.11 15.00
C ALA A 23 -14.11 -5.61 14.74
N ARG A 24 -13.10 -6.00 13.93
CA ARG A 24 -12.81 -7.40 13.59
C ARG A 24 -11.92 -8.10 14.61
N GLY A 25 -11.05 -7.36 15.28
CA GLY A 25 -10.02 -7.85 16.17
C GLY A 25 -8.76 -8.35 15.44
N PHE A 26 -7.64 -8.30 16.15
CA PHE A 26 -6.32 -8.69 15.65
C PHE A 26 -6.26 -10.16 15.18
N VAL A 27 -6.81 -11.08 15.99
CA VAL A 27 -6.82 -12.51 15.66
C VAL A 27 -7.55 -12.76 14.33
N THR A 28 -8.69 -12.10 14.11
CA THR A 28 -9.43 -12.24 12.84
C THR A 28 -8.62 -11.70 11.65
N GLU A 29 -7.94 -10.58 11.81
CA GLU A 29 -7.13 -9.99 10.73
C GLU A 29 -5.93 -10.87 10.38
N VAL A 30 -5.21 -11.38 11.39
CA VAL A 30 -4.07 -12.31 11.19
C VAL A 30 -4.54 -13.60 10.52
N LEU A 31 -5.62 -14.22 11.01
CA LEU A 31 -6.15 -15.43 10.41
C LEU A 31 -6.66 -15.19 8.98
N SER A 32 -7.19 -13.99 8.68
CA SER A 32 -7.57 -13.62 7.31
C SER A 32 -6.36 -13.51 6.38
N LEU A 33 -5.21 -13.03 6.87
CA LEU A 33 -3.96 -13.06 6.08
C LEU A 33 -3.46 -14.48 5.85
N LEU A 34 -3.53 -15.34 6.87
CA LEU A 34 -3.19 -16.75 6.72
C LEU A 34 -4.11 -17.45 5.71
N ALA A 35 -5.41 -17.09 5.68
CA ALA A 35 -6.33 -17.59 4.67
C ALA A 35 -5.90 -17.18 3.25
N TRP A 36 -5.41 -15.94 3.04
CA TRP A 36 -4.85 -15.50 1.76
C TRP A 36 -3.59 -16.28 1.36
N LEU A 37 -2.67 -16.50 2.32
CA LEU A 37 -1.50 -17.34 2.07
C LEU A 37 -1.89 -18.77 1.70
N LEU A 38 -2.91 -19.30 2.38
CA LEU A 38 -3.44 -20.63 2.07
C LEU A 38 -4.05 -20.69 0.66
N VAL A 39 -4.74 -19.62 0.21
CA VAL A 39 -5.23 -19.54 -1.17
C VAL A 39 -4.08 -19.63 -2.17
N ILE A 40 -3.02 -18.84 -1.97
CA ILE A 40 -1.85 -18.86 -2.86
C ILE A 40 -1.23 -20.27 -2.91
N PHE A 41 -1.07 -20.89 -1.76
CA PHE A 41 -0.52 -22.25 -1.65
C PHE A 41 -1.43 -23.29 -2.31
N ALA A 42 -2.74 -23.24 -2.05
CA ALA A 42 -3.73 -24.14 -2.63
C ALA A 42 -3.77 -24.00 -4.16
N VAL A 43 -3.77 -22.78 -4.68
CA VAL A 43 -3.71 -22.53 -6.13
C VAL A 43 -2.43 -23.13 -6.73
N ARG A 44 -1.27 -22.88 -6.13
CA ARG A 44 0.00 -23.42 -6.65
C ARG A 44 0.01 -24.96 -6.70
N MET A 45 -0.58 -25.62 -5.72
CA MET A 45 -0.56 -27.07 -5.64
C MET A 45 -1.69 -27.76 -6.45
N LEU A 46 -2.89 -27.18 -6.41
CA LEU A 46 -4.10 -27.82 -6.92
C LEU A 46 -4.51 -27.32 -8.33
N HIS A 47 -3.98 -26.17 -8.78
CA HIS A 47 -4.44 -25.59 -10.05
C HIS A 47 -4.24 -26.55 -11.25
N SER A 48 -3.08 -27.18 -11.36
CA SER A 48 -2.79 -28.10 -12.48
C SER A 48 -3.69 -29.34 -12.48
N PRO A 49 -3.79 -30.12 -11.40
CA PRO A 49 -4.64 -31.31 -11.41
C PRO A 49 -6.12 -30.98 -11.57
N VAL A 50 -6.61 -29.89 -10.95
CA VAL A 50 -8.01 -29.49 -11.05
C VAL A 50 -8.35 -28.96 -12.46
N SER A 51 -7.47 -28.16 -13.08
CA SER A 51 -7.70 -27.67 -14.43
C SER A 51 -7.72 -28.80 -15.47
N GLN A 52 -6.86 -29.80 -15.30
CA GLN A 52 -6.86 -31.00 -16.17
C GLN A 52 -8.16 -31.81 -16.01
N ALA A 53 -8.62 -32.01 -14.78
CA ALA A 53 -9.89 -32.70 -14.52
C ALA A 53 -11.10 -31.96 -15.10
N LEU A 54 -11.05 -30.61 -15.13
CA LEU A 54 -12.10 -29.77 -15.68
C LEU A 54 -12.04 -29.60 -17.21
N ALA A 55 -10.93 -29.93 -17.85
CA ALA A 55 -10.75 -29.73 -19.29
C ALA A 55 -11.78 -30.47 -20.14
N GLY A 56 -12.14 -31.72 -19.74
CA GLY A 56 -13.18 -32.49 -20.41
C GLY A 56 -14.56 -31.85 -20.32
N PRO A 57 -15.10 -31.62 -19.12
CA PRO A 57 -16.42 -31.01 -18.94
C PRO A 57 -16.58 -29.59 -19.51
N VAL A 58 -15.51 -28.79 -19.45
CA VAL A 58 -15.51 -27.37 -19.92
C VAL A 58 -15.30 -27.27 -21.42
N GLY A 59 -14.63 -28.24 -22.03
CA GLY A 59 -14.38 -28.30 -23.47
C GLY A 59 -13.25 -27.36 -23.96
N THR A 60 -12.69 -26.50 -23.11
CA THR A 60 -11.57 -25.61 -23.43
C THR A 60 -10.54 -25.56 -22.29
N ALA A 61 -9.25 -25.64 -22.64
CA ALA A 61 -8.17 -25.58 -21.65
C ALA A 61 -8.14 -24.26 -20.88
N SER A 62 -8.37 -23.13 -21.55
CA SER A 62 -8.41 -21.80 -20.91
C SER A 62 -9.59 -21.66 -19.96
N GLY A 63 -10.79 -22.13 -20.33
CA GLY A 63 -11.97 -22.11 -19.48
C GLY A 63 -11.78 -22.98 -18.24
N ALA A 64 -11.23 -24.20 -18.41
CA ALA A 64 -10.91 -25.09 -17.30
C ALA A 64 -9.90 -24.46 -16.32
N ALA A 65 -8.87 -23.78 -16.82
CA ALA A 65 -7.88 -23.10 -15.99
C ALA A 65 -8.49 -21.96 -15.16
N VAL A 66 -9.33 -21.12 -15.77
CA VAL A 66 -10.02 -20.01 -15.08
C VAL A 66 -11.01 -20.56 -14.05
N LEU A 67 -11.77 -21.60 -14.40
CA LEU A 67 -12.73 -22.23 -13.47
C LEU A 67 -12.00 -22.91 -12.30
N ALA A 68 -10.91 -23.60 -12.55
CA ALA A 68 -10.08 -24.20 -11.50
C ALA A 68 -9.56 -23.13 -10.52
N LEU A 69 -9.05 -22.00 -11.04
CA LEU A 69 -8.59 -20.88 -10.23
C LEU A 69 -9.73 -20.31 -9.35
N ALA A 70 -10.89 -20.09 -9.95
CA ALA A 70 -12.07 -19.57 -9.24
C ALA A 70 -12.58 -20.52 -8.16
N LEU A 71 -12.62 -21.81 -8.45
CA LEU A 71 -13.06 -22.83 -7.49
C LEU A 71 -12.08 -22.98 -6.33
N ILE A 72 -10.80 -23.20 -6.62
CA ILE A 72 -9.77 -23.37 -5.58
C ILE A 72 -9.66 -22.11 -4.74
N GLY A 73 -9.52 -20.94 -5.39
CA GLY A 73 -9.41 -19.66 -4.72
C GLY A 73 -10.67 -19.34 -3.88
N GLY A 74 -11.86 -19.52 -4.47
CA GLY A 74 -13.12 -19.26 -3.81
C GLY A 74 -13.34 -20.17 -2.60
N VAL A 75 -13.26 -21.47 -2.78
CA VAL A 75 -13.48 -22.44 -1.68
C VAL A 75 -12.49 -22.22 -0.54
N THR A 76 -11.20 -22.06 -0.87
CA THR A 76 -10.16 -21.84 0.13
C THR A 76 -10.34 -20.50 0.85
N TYR A 77 -10.64 -19.43 0.12
CA TYR A 77 -10.85 -18.11 0.71
C TYR A 77 -12.06 -18.06 1.62
N PHE A 78 -13.22 -18.51 1.15
CA PHE A 78 -14.44 -18.48 1.95
C PHE A 78 -14.36 -19.43 3.14
N GLY A 79 -13.80 -20.63 2.96
CA GLY A 79 -13.57 -21.59 4.04
C GLY A 79 -12.62 -21.01 5.09
N GLY A 80 -11.47 -20.50 4.68
CA GLY A 80 -10.49 -19.86 5.58
C GLY A 80 -11.09 -18.66 6.32
N ARG A 81 -11.88 -17.83 5.61
CA ARG A 81 -12.55 -16.67 6.23
C ARG A 81 -13.64 -17.08 7.25
N MET A 82 -14.39 -18.14 6.98
CA MET A 82 -15.35 -18.67 7.96
C MET A 82 -14.65 -19.12 9.24
N VAL A 83 -13.56 -19.87 9.12
CA VAL A 83 -12.73 -20.31 10.26
C VAL A 83 -12.15 -19.10 11.00
N ALA A 84 -11.56 -18.13 10.29
CA ALA A 84 -11.02 -16.91 10.87
C ALA A 84 -12.07 -16.13 11.68
N ASN A 85 -13.28 -15.98 11.13
CA ASN A 85 -14.37 -15.30 11.81
C ASN A 85 -14.89 -16.09 13.05
N ALA A 86 -14.95 -17.42 12.97
CA ALA A 86 -15.41 -18.26 14.08
C ALA A 86 -14.44 -18.17 15.26
N ILE A 87 -13.13 -18.28 15.00
CA ILE A 87 -12.07 -18.17 16.02
C ILE A 87 -12.05 -16.74 16.59
N GLY A 88 -12.02 -15.72 15.72
CA GLY A 88 -11.97 -14.33 16.14
C GLY A 88 -13.17 -13.88 16.97
N LYS A 89 -14.38 -14.42 16.71
CA LYS A 89 -15.53 -14.17 17.57
C LYS A 89 -15.32 -14.68 18.99
N ARG A 90 -14.77 -15.88 19.15
CA ARG A 90 -14.49 -16.48 20.47
C ARG A 90 -13.44 -15.65 21.24
N THR A 91 -12.39 -15.19 20.57
CA THR A 91 -11.35 -14.37 21.19
C THR A 91 -11.89 -13.04 21.67
N ARG A 92 -12.77 -12.38 20.89
CA ARG A 92 -13.35 -11.07 21.24
C ARG A 92 -14.34 -11.10 22.39
N THR A 93 -15.01 -12.21 22.61
CA THR A 93 -15.95 -12.40 23.74
C THR A 93 -15.27 -12.88 25.01
N GLY A 94 -14.02 -13.30 24.94
CA GLY A 94 -13.22 -13.72 26.08
C GLY A 94 -12.54 -12.55 26.83
N ILE A 95 -11.80 -12.89 27.86
CA ILE A 95 -11.04 -11.96 28.72
C ILE A 95 -10.03 -11.12 27.91
N LEU A 96 -9.51 -11.66 26.81
CA LEU A 96 -8.57 -11.01 25.89
C LEU A 96 -9.23 -10.07 24.86
N GLY A 97 -10.56 -9.92 24.90
CA GLY A 97 -11.32 -9.12 23.93
C GLY A 97 -10.87 -7.66 23.79
N PRO A 98 -10.66 -6.91 24.89
CA PRO A 98 -10.18 -5.52 24.81
C PRO A 98 -8.78 -5.43 24.19
N LEU A 99 -7.88 -6.34 24.52
CA LEU A 99 -6.52 -6.41 23.96
C LEU A 99 -6.55 -6.74 22.47
N ASP A 100 -7.37 -7.73 22.06
CA ASP A 100 -7.55 -8.12 20.67
C ASP A 100 -8.06 -6.94 19.81
N ARG A 101 -8.98 -6.13 20.35
CA ARG A 101 -9.49 -4.93 19.68
C ARG A 101 -8.43 -3.83 19.57
N ALA A 102 -7.65 -3.58 20.63
CA ALA A 102 -6.60 -2.58 20.62
C ALA A 102 -5.50 -2.94 19.62
N LEU A 103 -5.06 -4.20 19.60
CA LEU A 103 -4.12 -4.71 18.62
C LEU A 103 -4.71 -4.70 17.21
N GLY A 104 -6.01 -5.00 17.06
CA GLY A 104 -6.73 -4.92 15.79
C GLY A 104 -6.77 -3.51 15.22
N LEU A 105 -6.93 -2.49 16.08
CA LEU A 105 -6.87 -1.08 15.67
C LEU A 105 -5.47 -0.73 15.15
N GLY A 106 -4.41 -1.08 15.89
CA GLY A 106 -3.02 -0.83 15.46
C GLY A 106 -2.68 -1.53 14.15
N PHE A 107 -3.08 -2.80 14.02
CA PHE A 107 -2.87 -3.58 12.80
C PHE A 107 -3.68 -3.04 11.61
N GLY A 108 -4.93 -2.64 11.85
CA GLY A 108 -5.78 -1.99 10.85
C GLY A 108 -5.21 -0.66 10.37
N ALA A 109 -4.66 0.16 11.27
CA ALA A 109 -3.98 1.40 10.94
C ALA A 109 -2.73 1.16 10.09
N LEU A 110 -1.88 0.19 10.47
CA LEU A 110 -0.69 -0.19 9.71
C LEU A 110 -1.05 -0.67 8.30
N LYS A 111 -2.05 -1.55 8.20
CA LYS A 111 -2.57 -2.04 6.92
C LYS A 111 -3.11 -0.89 6.07
N GLY A 112 -3.85 0.05 6.68
CA GLY A 112 -4.37 1.24 6.01
C GLY A 112 -3.26 2.13 5.47
N LEU A 113 -2.18 2.31 6.23
CA LEU A 113 -1.02 3.09 5.80
C LEU A 113 -0.33 2.44 4.60
N ILE A 114 -0.10 1.12 4.65
CA ILE A 114 0.49 0.36 3.52
C ILE A 114 -0.40 0.46 2.28
N LEU A 115 -1.70 0.24 2.42
CA LEU A 115 -2.64 0.32 1.29
C LEU A 115 -2.73 1.72 0.71
N SER A 116 -2.73 2.76 1.55
CA SER A 116 -2.72 4.15 1.09
C SER A 116 -1.42 4.50 0.35
N SER A 117 -0.28 4.00 0.82
CA SER A 117 1.01 4.18 0.14
C SER A 117 1.03 3.47 -1.22
N LEU A 118 0.52 2.24 -1.30
CA LEU A 118 0.41 1.51 -2.57
C LEU A 118 -0.57 2.18 -3.53
N ALA A 119 -1.72 2.63 -3.04
CA ALA A 119 -2.70 3.37 -3.84
C ALA A 119 -2.10 4.66 -4.39
N PHE A 120 -1.37 5.42 -3.57
CA PHE A 120 -0.67 6.61 -4.00
C PHE A 120 0.36 6.32 -5.10
N LEU A 121 1.19 5.28 -4.91
CA LEU A 121 2.16 4.85 -5.92
C LEU A 121 1.48 4.41 -7.22
N LEU A 122 0.36 3.70 -7.12
CA LEU A 122 -0.43 3.29 -8.28
C LEU A 122 -0.98 4.50 -9.04
N VAL A 123 -1.54 5.48 -8.33
CA VAL A 123 -2.04 6.73 -8.94
C VAL A 123 -0.91 7.47 -9.65
N VAL A 124 0.26 7.62 -9.01
CA VAL A 124 1.43 8.25 -9.62
C VAL A 124 1.88 7.48 -10.87
N LEU A 125 1.94 6.16 -10.79
CA LEU A 125 2.31 5.30 -11.93
C LEU A 125 1.34 5.46 -13.10
N VAL A 126 0.04 5.46 -12.83
CA VAL A 126 -1.01 5.64 -13.87
C VAL A 126 -0.89 7.02 -14.52
N ILE A 127 -0.71 8.08 -13.71
CA ILE A 127 -0.56 9.44 -14.24
C ILE A 127 0.73 9.56 -15.07
N ASP A 128 1.83 8.99 -14.60
CA ASP A 128 3.11 9.02 -15.35
C ASP A 128 3.03 8.24 -16.67
N THR A 129 2.25 7.15 -16.70
CA THR A 129 2.10 6.30 -17.90
C THR A 129 1.13 6.91 -18.91
N MET A 130 0.02 7.53 -18.45
CA MET A 130 -1.00 8.11 -19.32
C MET A 130 -0.75 9.59 -19.66
N GLY A 131 -0.06 10.32 -18.78
CA GLY A 131 0.12 11.77 -18.86
C GLY A 131 1.41 12.25 -19.54
N GLY A 132 2.22 11.36 -20.12
CA GLY A 132 3.46 11.78 -20.83
C GLY A 132 4.66 12.08 -19.95
N GLY A 133 4.70 11.57 -18.71
CA GLY A 133 5.88 11.62 -17.83
C GLY A 133 5.85 12.63 -16.69
N PRO A 134 6.95 12.76 -15.93
CA PRO A 134 7.01 13.54 -14.68
C PRO A 134 6.73 15.05 -14.83
N ALA A 135 6.81 15.59 -16.04
CA ALA A 135 6.59 17.01 -16.34
C ALA A 135 5.10 17.43 -16.29
N TYR A 136 4.18 16.49 -16.42
CA TYR A 136 2.73 16.76 -16.45
C TYR A 136 2.01 16.38 -15.14
N ARG A 137 2.77 16.22 -14.03
CA ARG A 137 2.18 15.91 -12.73
C ARG A 137 1.35 17.09 -12.22
N PRO A 138 0.07 16.88 -11.83
CA PRO A 138 -0.74 17.91 -11.21
C PRO A 138 -0.08 18.53 -9.99
N ASP A 139 -0.32 19.81 -9.73
CA ASP A 139 0.32 20.59 -8.67
C ASP A 139 0.13 20.02 -7.26
N TRP A 140 -0.95 19.29 -7.01
CA TRP A 140 -1.22 18.64 -5.72
C TRP A 140 -0.27 17.47 -5.41
N ILE A 141 0.36 16.85 -6.42
CA ILE A 141 1.40 15.81 -6.23
C ILE A 141 2.77 16.47 -5.98
N THR A 142 3.03 17.62 -6.61
CA THR A 142 4.31 18.33 -6.50
C THR A 142 4.39 19.23 -5.27
N ALA A 143 3.27 19.72 -4.77
CA ALA A 143 3.18 20.66 -3.64
C ALA A 143 3.83 20.12 -2.35
N SER A 144 3.78 18.82 -2.09
CA SER A 144 4.39 18.19 -0.91
C SER A 144 5.94 18.17 -0.98
N ARG A 145 6.53 18.12 -2.19
CA ARG A 145 7.99 18.14 -2.39
C ARG A 145 8.56 19.56 -2.46
N THR A 146 7.79 20.50 -3.04
CA THR A 146 8.25 21.88 -3.24
C THR A 146 8.36 22.65 -1.93
N SER A 147 7.50 22.37 -0.94
CA SER A 147 7.54 23.02 0.37
C SER A 147 8.82 22.70 1.17
N ALA A 148 9.35 21.49 1.05
CA ALA A 148 10.62 21.11 1.70
C ALA A 148 11.82 21.76 1.02
N ALA A 149 11.87 21.78 -0.30
CA ALA A 149 12.94 22.40 -1.07
C ALA A 149 12.95 23.94 -0.91
N GLN A 150 11.77 24.57 -0.87
CA GLN A 150 11.66 26.02 -0.64
C GLN A 150 12.05 26.44 0.80
N ARG A 151 11.83 25.59 1.81
CA ARG A 151 12.32 25.85 3.17
C ARG A 151 13.85 25.86 3.23
N HIS A 152 14.51 24.93 2.55
CA HIS A 152 15.98 24.91 2.47
C HIS A 152 16.52 26.18 1.78
N GLN A 153 15.93 26.60 0.67
CA GLN A 153 16.34 27.83 -0.03
C GLN A 153 16.07 29.11 0.77
N ARG A 154 14.98 29.16 1.55
CA ARG A 154 14.72 30.31 2.44
C ARG A 154 15.68 30.38 3.64
N PHE A 155 16.10 29.22 4.16
CA PHE A 155 17.06 29.15 5.24
C PHE A 155 18.45 29.58 4.76
N ASP A 156 18.89 29.14 3.57
CA ASP A 156 20.15 29.52 2.97
C ASP A 156 20.22 31.03 2.63
N ARG A 157 19.09 31.60 2.17
CA ARG A 157 19.04 33.07 1.93
C ARG A 157 19.09 33.89 3.22
N ARG A 158 18.58 33.37 4.34
CA ARG A 158 18.70 34.09 5.64
C ARG A 158 20.06 33.92 6.29
N SER A 159 20.74 32.83 6.03
CA SER A 159 22.11 32.58 6.54
C SER A 159 23.23 33.25 5.72
N GLY A 160 22.89 33.95 4.63
CA GLY A 160 23.86 34.66 3.78
C GLY A 160 24.78 33.72 2.99
N ARG A 161 24.52 32.43 2.94
CA ARG A 161 25.32 31.48 2.16
C ARG A 161 24.93 31.53 0.69
N PRO A 162 25.89 31.76 -0.21
CA PRO A 162 25.61 31.70 -1.65
C PRO A 162 25.24 30.27 -2.08
N PRO A 163 24.40 30.12 -3.12
CA PRO A 163 24.09 28.81 -3.68
C PRO A 163 25.34 28.06 -4.10
N PRO A 164 25.39 26.74 -3.99
CA PRO A 164 26.59 25.94 -4.26
C PRO A 164 27.16 26.12 -5.68
N GLU A 165 26.34 26.47 -6.67
CA GLU A 165 26.80 26.76 -8.03
C GLU A 165 27.67 28.01 -8.13
N ARG A 166 27.36 29.08 -7.37
CA ARG A 166 28.17 30.30 -7.37
C ARG A 166 29.48 30.15 -6.60
N ALA A 167 29.53 29.29 -5.60
CA ALA A 167 30.77 29.00 -4.86
C ALA A 167 31.80 28.27 -5.73
N ALA A 168 31.36 27.43 -6.67
CA ALA A 168 32.25 26.74 -7.61
C ALA A 168 32.84 27.66 -8.68
N ASP A 169 32.08 28.69 -9.07
CA ASP A 169 32.52 29.63 -10.12
C ASP A 169 33.55 30.67 -9.59
N VAL A 170 33.34 31.14 -8.36
CA VAL A 170 34.31 32.05 -7.67
C VAL A 170 35.66 31.34 -7.43
N GLY A 171 35.64 30.05 -7.10
CA GLY A 171 36.86 29.26 -6.92
C GLY A 171 37.65 28.98 -8.21
N ARG A 172 36.98 28.97 -9.37
CA ARG A 172 37.63 28.84 -10.69
C ARG A 172 38.26 30.15 -11.16
N GLY A 173 37.62 31.29 -10.93
CA GLY A 173 38.12 32.59 -11.31
C GLY A 173 39.41 32.99 -10.60
N GLN A 174 39.56 32.59 -9.34
CA GLN A 174 40.80 32.91 -8.56
C GLN A 174 42.00 32.04 -8.94
N ARG A 175 41.80 30.87 -9.53
CA ARG A 175 42.92 30.00 -9.99
C ARG A 175 43.45 30.36 -11.39
N SER A 176 42.69 31.10 -12.20
CA SER A 176 43.10 31.52 -13.55
C SER A 176 43.86 32.83 -13.57
N GLY A 177 43.91 33.58 -12.47
CA GLY A 177 44.61 34.87 -12.39
C GLY A 177 46.00 34.83 -11.72
N ALA A 178 46.51 33.65 -11.39
CA ALA A 178 47.80 33.47 -10.70
C ALA A 178 48.85 32.69 -11.55
N GLY A 179 48.78 32.87 -12.90
CA GLY A 179 49.77 32.32 -13.83
C GLY A 179 50.41 33.40 -14.68
#